data_86015c1acbfeb70aab3c32dda33b9f0c
#
_entry.id   86015c1acbfeb70aab3c32dda33b9f0c
#
_cell.length_a   1.000
_cell.length_b   1.000
_cell.length_c   1.000
_cell.angle_alpha   90.00
_cell.angle_beta   90.00
_cell.angle_gamma   90.00
#
_symmetry.space_group_name_H-M   'P 1'
#
loop_
_entity.id
_entity.type
_entity.pdbx_description
1 polymer ?
#
loop_
_entity_poly.entity_id
_entity_poly.type
_entity_poly.pdbx_seq_one_letter_code
_entity_poly.pdbx_strand_id
1 'polypeptide(L)' 'MKLYIANERGHTEMEVNAASVIEQITDHPTHWVFIDGDMVMRENIPDVNWDEVSEVRLQEAVVGGF' A
#
# COMPACT_ATOMS: atom_id res chain seq x y z
N MET A 1 8.05 -8.15 4.84
CA MET A 1 7.29 -6.96 5.30
C MET A 1 5.81 -7.28 5.39
N LYS A 2 5.11 -6.56 6.21
CA LYS A 2 3.66 -6.73 6.32
C LYS A 2 2.93 -5.83 5.34
N LEU A 3 1.89 -6.35 4.74
CA LEU A 3 1.01 -5.60 3.86
C LEU A 3 -0.40 -5.61 4.45
N TYR A 4 -0.96 -4.42 4.61
CA TYR A 4 -2.34 -4.24 5.03
C TYR A 4 -3.13 -3.64 3.87
N ILE A 5 -4.24 -4.27 3.53
CA ILE A 5 -5.14 -3.74 2.51
C ILE A 5 -6.47 -3.45 3.19
N ALA A 6 -6.83 -2.18 3.27
CA ALA A 6 -8.06 -1.74 3.91
C ALA A 6 -9.05 -1.22 2.89
N ASN A 7 -10.28 -1.67 3.00
CA ASN A 7 -11.37 -1.22 2.16
C ASN A 7 -12.66 -1.15 3.00
N GLU A 8 -13.77 -0.81 2.37
CA GLU A 8 -15.03 -0.63 3.07
C GLU A 8 -15.56 -1.90 3.75
N ARG A 9 -15.04 -3.07 3.36
CA ARG A 9 -15.47 -4.35 3.92
C ARG A 9 -14.56 -4.85 5.03
N GLY A 10 -13.53 -4.09 5.37
CA GLY A 10 -12.58 -4.47 6.38
C GLY A 10 -11.14 -4.41 5.87
N HIS A 11 -10.28 -5.22 6.43
CA HIS A 11 -8.89 -5.22 6.02
C HIS A 11 -8.32 -6.63 5.96
N THR A 12 -7.28 -6.78 5.15
CA THR A 12 -6.50 -8.00 5.02
C THR A 12 -5.07 -7.70 5.41
N GLU A 13 -4.47 -8.59 6.17
CA GLU A 13 -3.07 -8.48 6.56
C GLU A 13 -2.33 -9.72 6.03
N MET A 14 -1.17 -9.50 5.41
CA MET A 14 -0.36 -10.60 4.90
C MET A 14 1.12 -10.27 4.96
N GLU A 15 1.94 -11.31 5.01
CA GLU A 15 3.39 -11.18 4.94
C GLU A 15 3.80 -11.34 3.47
N VAL A 16 4.54 -10.36 2.95
CA VAL A 16 4.89 -10.31 1.53
C VAL A 16 6.35 -9.90 1.34
N ASN A 17 6.87 -10.16 0.13
CA ASN A 17 8.15 -9.63 -0.29
C ASN A 17 7.93 -8.39 -1.17
N ALA A 18 9.03 -7.73 -1.56
CA ALA A 18 8.96 -6.50 -2.34
C ALA A 18 8.22 -6.69 -3.68
N ALA A 19 8.49 -7.80 -4.36
CA ALA A 19 7.84 -8.07 -5.65
C ALA A 19 6.33 -8.19 -5.49
N SER A 20 5.89 -8.88 -4.45
CA SER A 20 4.46 -9.06 -4.18
C SER A 20 3.78 -7.76 -3.78
N VAL A 21 4.45 -6.92 -2.98
CA VAL A 21 3.85 -5.66 -2.56
C VAL A 21 3.69 -4.70 -3.74
N ILE A 22 4.65 -4.68 -4.65
CA ILE A 22 4.57 -3.85 -5.85
C ILE A 22 3.41 -4.32 -6.72
N GLU A 23 3.24 -5.63 -6.86
CA GLU A 23 2.12 -6.19 -7.60
C GLU A 23 0.78 -5.78 -7.00
N GLN A 24 0.66 -5.83 -5.67
CA GLN A 24 -0.56 -5.42 -4.98
C GLN A 24 -0.85 -3.93 -5.14
N ILE A 25 0.19 -3.10 -5.09
CA ILE A 25 0.03 -1.66 -5.34
C ILE A 25 -0.51 -1.42 -6.74
N THR A 26 0.00 -2.15 -7.73
CA THR A 26 -0.45 -2.04 -9.11
C THR A 26 -1.90 -2.51 -9.27
N ASP A 27 -2.28 -3.57 -8.56
CA ASP A 27 -3.62 -4.13 -8.62
C ASP A 27 -4.67 -3.29 -7.87
N HIS A 28 -4.23 -2.33 -7.08
CA HIS A 28 -5.13 -1.46 -6.31
C HIS A 28 -4.91 0.01 -6.69
N PRO A 29 -5.21 0.39 -7.94
CA PRO A 29 -4.86 1.73 -8.45
C PRO A 29 -5.60 2.87 -7.76
N THR A 30 -6.70 2.59 -7.07
CA THR A 30 -7.49 3.61 -6.38
C THR A 30 -7.12 3.74 -4.90
N HIS A 31 -6.22 2.91 -4.41
CA HIS A 31 -5.80 2.94 -3.00
C HIS A 31 -4.64 3.90 -2.81
N TRP A 32 -4.61 4.51 -1.65
CA TRP A 32 -3.47 5.32 -1.21
C TRP A 32 -2.43 4.38 -0.61
N VAL A 33 -1.16 4.71 -0.83
CA VAL A 33 -0.04 3.88 -0.37
C VAL A 33 0.63 4.56 0.79
N PHE A 34 0.73 3.85 1.91
CA PHE A 34 1.46 4.30 3.10
C PHE A 34 2.58 3.31 3.36
N ILE A 35 3.81 3.84 3.48
CA ILE A 35 5.00 3.04 3.78
C ILE A 35 5.53 3.47 5.13
N ASP A 36 5.53 2.55 6.09
CA ASP A 36 5.94 2.83 7.47
C ASP A 36 5.23 4.07 8.04
N GLY A 37 3.95 4.23 7.70
CA GLY A 37 3.13 5.32 8.19
C GLY A 37 3.14 6.59 7.34
N ASP A 38 4.02 6.68 6.34
CA ASP A 38 4.13 7.85 5.49
C ASP A 38 3.48 7.61 4.14
N MET A 39 2.65 8.55 3.72
CA MET A 39 2.04 8.46 2.40
C MET A 39 3.08 8.64 1.31
N VAL A 40 3.07 7.73 0.34
CA VAL A 40 4.01 7.76 -0.78
C VAL A 40 3.23 7.81 -2.08
N MET A 41 3.59 8.74 -2.95
CA MET A 41 2.98 8.85 -4.26
C MET A 41 3.42 7.68 -5.14
N ARG A 42 2.52 7.20 -6.00
CA ARG A 42 2.83 6.05 -6.87
C ARG A 42 4.03 6.29 -7.77
N GLU A 43 4.23 7.52 -8.20
CA GLU A 43 5.37 7.89 -9.04
C GLU A 43 6.70 7.72 -8.32
N ASN A 44 6.69 7.71 -6.99
CA ASN A 44 7.90 7.55 -6.18
C ASN A 44 8.13 6.10 -5.74
N ILE A 45 7.22 5.19 -6.05
CA ILE A 45 7.37 3.78 -5.69
C ILE A 45 8.67 3.16 -6.22
N PRO A 46 9.10 3.45 -7.45
CA PRO A 46 10.38 2.91 -7.95
C PRO A 46 11.60 3.33 -7.14
N ASP A 47 11.49 4.41 -6.39
CA ASP A 47 12.60 4.94 -5.59
C ASP A 47 12.64 4.41 -4.16
N VAL A 48 11.69 3.57 -3.79
CA VAL A 48 11.57 3.05 -2.43
C VAL A 48 12.65 2.00 -2.17
N ASN A 49 13.33 2.13 -1.03
CA ASN A 49 14.26 1.10 -0.58
C ASN A 49 13.48 0.05 0.21
N TRP A 50 13.03 -0.97 -0.49
CA TRP A 50 12.17 -2.00 0.08
C TRP A 50 12.83 -2.81 1.19
N ASP A 51 14.16 -2.89 1.20
CA ASP A 51 14.88 -3.62 2.25
C ASP A 51 14.73 -2.98 3.62
N GLU A 52 14.40 -1.70 3.66
CA GLU A 52 14.22 -0.96 4.91
C GLU A 52 12.76 -0.82 5.32
N VAL A 53 11.83 -1.33 4.51
CA VAL A 53 10.40 -1.19 4.77
C VAL A 53 9.91 -2.28 5.70
N SER A 54 9.22 -1.88 6.77
CA SER A 54 8.62 -2.81 7.74
C SER A 54 7.18 -3.14 7.38
N GLU A 55 6.40 -2.14 6.95
CA GLU A 55 5.01 -2.37 6.58
C GLU A 55 4.57 -1.43 5.47
N VAL A 56 3.59 -1.91 4.72
CA VAL A 56 2.92 -1.13 3.67
C VAL A 56 1.42 -1.23 3.93
N ARG A 57 0.74 -0.11 3.81
CA ARG A 57 -0.71 -0.07 3.94
C ARG A 57 -1.33 0.48 2.67
N LEU A 58 -2.27 -0.25 2.13
CA LEU A 58 -3.10 0.21 1.02
C LEU A 58 -4.46 0.58 1.59
N GLN A 59 -4.78 1.87 1.54
CA GLN A 59 -6.01 2.39 2.09
C GLN A 59 -6.91 2.85 0.96
N GLU A 60 -8.11 2.31 0.88
CA GLU A 60 -9.06 2.73 -0.13
C GLU A 60 -9.32 4.23 0.00
N ALA A 61 -9.18 4.94 -1.11
CA ALA A 61 -9.43 6.37 -1.12
C ALA A 61 -10.92 6.63 -1.00
N VAL A 62 -11.29 7.50 -0.06
CA VAL A 62 -12.67 7.96 0.05
C VAL A 62 -12.84 9.05 -0.99
N VAL A 63 -13.56 8.71 -2.05
CA VAL A 63 -13.76 9.62 -3.17
C VAL A 63 -15.09 10.34 -2.98
N GLY A 64 -14.99 11.64 -3.01
CA GLY A 64 -16.17 12.44 -3.10
C GLY A 64 -17.15 12.27 -1.96
N GLY A 65 -16.69 12.33 -0.77
CA GLY A 65 -17.55 12.21 0.39
C GLY A 65 -18.57 13.33 0.45
N PHE A 66 -19.60 13.21 -0.26
CA PHE A 66 -20.70 14.19 -0.21
C PHE A 66 -22.03 13.55 -0.33
#